data_a3bbca4a9312d7ba68ad83e832d1f7cb
#
_entry.id   a3bbca4a9312d7ba68ad83e832d1f7cb
#
_cell.length_a   1.000
_cell.length_b   1.000
_cell.length_c   1.000
_cell.angle_alpha   90.00
_cell.angle_beta   90.00
_cell.angle_gamma   90.00
#
_symmetry.space_group_name_H-M   'P 1'
#
loop_
_entity.id
_entity.type
_entity.pdbx_description
1 polymer ?
#
loop_
_entity_poly.entity_id
_entity_poly.type
_entity_poly.pdbx_seq_one_letter_code
_entity_poly.pdbx_strand_id
1 'polypeptide(L)'
;MEVVDKAKLPYIYSADELISMFLAAYGREEARGSEAEPAFVRQKRLEIRRIVTSGKTIATTLREMALRMPFLDKLHPFYRELIDVVFGAQNYKHVVAKVGNAHVAIRAIAKEAITVVRTAPDKKGILEAKRMYKARIIDLLNDLKPELDKMREIVIFLRKLPAIDPNLFTIVVAGAPNVGKSSFVRCVSTAKPEVAEYPFTTKQIHLGHIVLRGDKVQVIDTPGLLDRPLSERNQIERQAVLALKHLAGAILFIVDPTPHSGYSLDTQLNLWREIRESFPAPAVAVLNKVDIATEEEVKKARELFSPIAEMSTANCQGTKDVVDYILNKYYVPQALEKLRATARR
;
A
#
# COMPACT_ATOMS: atom_id res chain seq x y z
N MET A 1 4.68 0.98 14.03
CA MET A 1 4.97 0.66 12.62
C MET A 1 4.25 1.68 11.75
N GLU A 2 4.86 2.05 10.62
CA GLU A 2 4.30 3.11 9.77
C GLU A 2 3.19 2.55 8.86
N VAL A 3 2.18 3.38 8.62
CA VAL A 3 1.09 3.14 7.65
C VAL A 3 1.46 3.85 6.36
N VAL A 4 1.02 3.33 5.21
CA VAL A 4 1.18 4.02 3.93
C VAL A 4 0.28 5.25 3.91
N ASP A 5 0.89 6.43 4.05
CA ASP A 5 0.19 7.71 3.89
C ASP A 5 0.13 8.07 2.40
N LYS A 6 -1.03 7.82 1.79
CA LYS A 6 -1.25 8.05 0.36
C LYS A 6 -1.03 9.50 -0.07
N ALA A 7 -1.29 10.45 0.83
CA ALA A 7 -1.12 11.88 0.55
C ALA A 7 0.35 12.30 0.46
N LYS A 8 1.24 11.55 1.13
CA LYS A 8 2.68 11.81 1.11
C LYS A 8 3.43 11.11 -0.02
N LEU A 9 2.77 10.17 -0.73
CA LEU A 9 3.40 9.48 -1.85
C LEU A 9 3.81 10.48 -2.95
N PRO A 10 5.05 10.38 -3.47
CA PRO A 10 5.54 11.32 -4.46
C PRO A 10 4.82 11.19 -5.80
N TYR A 11 4.85 12.27 -6.58
CA TYR A 11 4.69 12.18 -8.03
C TYR A 11 6.01 11.67 -8.62
N ILE A 12 5.94 10.68 -9.49
CA ILE A 12 7.11 10.12 -10.16
C ILE A 12 7.16 10.65 -11.58
N TYR A 13 8.13 11.53 -11.82
CA TYR A 13 8.39 12.08 -13.14
C TYR A 13 8.92 10.99 -14.09
N SER A 14 8.50 11.02 -15.36
CA SER A 14 9.09 10.20 -16.41
C SER A 14 10.50 10.70 -16.77
N ALA A 15 11.26 9.88 -17.49
CA ALA A 15 12.55 10.31 -18.04
C ALA A 15 12.39 11.55 -18.93
N ASP A 16 11.36 11.59 -19.78
CA ASP A 16 11.08 12.72 -20.69
C ASP A 16 10.71 13.99 -19.93
N GLU A 17 9.91 13.91 -18.86
CA GLU A 17 9.58 15.03 -17.99
C GLU A 17 10.84 15.56 -17.29
N LEU A 18 11.72 14.68 -16.79
CA LEU A 18 12.98 15.06 -16.15
C LEU A 18 13.94 15.71 -17.16
N ILE A 19 14.02 15.20 -18.39
CA ILE A 19 14.82 15.81 -19.47
C ILE A 19 14.28 17.18 -19.81
N SER A 20 12.97 17.34 -19.94
CA SER A 20 12.33 18.63 -20.19
C SER A 20 12.60 19.63 -19.07
N MET A 21 12.50 19.19 -17.81
CA MET A 21 12.82 19.99 -16.62
C MET A 21 14.30 20.40 -16.61
N PHE A 22 15.20 19.48 -16.93
CA PHE A 22 16.63 19.73 -17.05
C PHE A 22 16.94 20.81 -18.09
N LEU A 23 16.39 20.67 -19.30
CA LEU A 23 16.62 21.61 -20.40
C LEU A 23 16.02 22.99 -20.09
N ALA A 24 14.85 23.05 -19.47
CA ALA A 24 14.22 24.28 -19.02
C ALA A 24 15.05 24.98 -17.94
N ALA A 25 15.55 24.23 -16.93
CA ALA A 25 16.40 24.80 -15.88
C ALA A 25 17.73 25.33 -16.45
N TYR A 26 18.29 24.60 -17.42
CA TYR A 26 19.48 25.02 -18.12
C TYR A 26 19.28 26.32 -18.95
N GLY A 27 18.12 26.46 -19.60
CA GLY A 27 17.78 27.62 -20.43
C GLY A 27 17.44 28.91 -19.67
N ARG A 28 16.97 28.81 -18.42
CA ARG A 28 16.52 29.97 -17.61
C ARG A 28 17.63 30.91 -17.19
N GLU A 29 18.88 30.46 -17.16
CA GLU A 29 20.00 31.28 -16.72
C GLU A 29 20.44 32.24 -17.82
N GLU A 30 20.39 33.54 -17.51
CA GLU A 30 20.82 34.61 -18.39
C GLU A 30 22.19 35.17 -18.00
N ALA A 31 22.86 35.86 -18.95
CA ALA A 31 24.12 36.50 -18.68
C ALA A 31 23.91 37.68 -17.71
N ARG A 32 24.46 37.58 -16.50
CA ARG A 32 24.53 38.66 -15.53
C ARG A 32 26.00 39.05 -15.39
N GLY A 33 26.33 40.32 -15.47
CA GLY A 33 27.67 40.82 -15.26
C GLY A 33 27.82 42.27 -15.77
N SER A 34 28.86 42.95 -15.30
CA SER A 34 29.21 44.28 -15.76
C SER A 34 29.66 44.25 -17.23
N GLU A 35 29.34 45.26 -18.01
CA GLU A 35 29.80 45.45 -19.39
C GLU A 35 31.33 45.53 -19.45
N ALA A 36 32.01 45.94 -18.38
CA ALA A 36 33.46 46.01 -18.26
C ALA A 36 34.17 44.66 -18.27
N GLU A 37 33.43 43.54 -18.03
CA GLU A 37 34.05 42.18 -18.00
C GLU A 37 34.19 41.60 -19.42
N PRO A 38 35.33 40.99 -19.78
CA PRO A 38 35.52 40.38 -21.09
C PRO A 38 34.39 39.39 -21.45
N ALA A 39 33.88 39.46 -22.67
CA ALA A 39 32.77 38.62 -23.14
C ALA A 39 33.01 37.11 -22.96
N PHE A 40 34.25 36.65 -23.10
CA PHE A 40 34.61 35.23 -22.88
C PHE A 40 34.49 34.83 -21.43
N VAL A 41 34.85 35.67 -20.48
CA VAL A 41 34.71 35.39 -19.03
C VAL A 41 33.26 35.37 -18.63
N ARG A 42 32.46 36.29 -19.13
CA ARG A 42 31.00 36.28 -18.95
C ARG A 42 30.37 34.99 -19.47
N GLN A 43 30.80 34.50 -20.65
CA GLN A 43 30.32 33.27 -21.24
C GLN A 43 30.65 32.03 -20.36
N LYS A 44 31.90 31.92 -19.86
CA LYS A 44 32.29 30.87 -18.92
C LYS A 44 31.41 30.88 -17.66
N ARG A 45 31.22 32.05 -17.07
CA ARG A 45 30.42 32.23 -15.87
C ARG A 45 28.94 31.83 -16.09
N LEU A 46 28.36 32.23 -17.20
CA LEU A 46 27.02 31.86 -17.59
C LEU A 46 26.89 30.33 -17.71
N GLU A 47 27.81 29.71 -18.42
CA GLU A 47 27.76 28.25 -18.64
C GLU A 47 27.91 27.47 -17.33
N ILE A 48 28.80 27.90 -16.44
CA ILE A 48 28.94 27.29 -15.10
C ILE A 48 27.63 27.41 -14.31
N ARG A 49 26.96 28.57 -14.32
CA ARG A 49 25.66 28.72 -13.64
C ARG A 49 24.60 27.79 -14.23
N ARG A 50 24.52 27.69 -15.55
CA ARG A 50 23.61 26.78 -16.24
C ARG A 50 23.80 25.32 -15.80
N ILE A 51 25.05 24.89 -15.73
CA ILE A 51 25.41 23.54 -15.26
C ILE A 51 25.01 23.34 -13.80
N VAL A 52 25.34 24.29 -12.93
CA VAL A 52 25.03 24.22 -11.48
C VAL A 52 23.52 24.17 -11.26
N THR A 53 22.75 25.08 -11.85
CA THR A 53 21.30 25.21 -11.65
C THR A 53 20.58 23.98 -12.19
N SER A 54 20.88 23.57 -13.43
CA SER A 54 20.19 22.41 -14.02
C SER A 54 20.55 21.11 -13.31
N GLY A 55 21.83 20.90 -12.99
CA GLY A 55 22.29 19.72 -12.25
C GLY A 55 21.68 19.64 -10.85
N LYS A 56 21.65 20.76 -10.12
CA LYS A 56 21.00 20.84 -8.79
C LYS A 56 19.51 20.52 -8.87
N THR A 57 18.80 21.10 -9.84
CA THR A 57 17.36 20.86 -10.01
C THR A 57 17.05 19.38 -10.14
N ILE A 58 17.70 18.68 -11.08
CA ILE A 58 17.42 17.25 -11.32
C ILE A 58 17.92 16.37 -10.16
N ALA A 59 19.09 16.64 -9.63
CA ALA A 59 19.62 15.90 -8.49
C ALA A 59 18.72 16.00 -7.26
N THR A 60 18.15 17.17 -6.98
CA THR A 60 17.23 17.39 -5.88
C THR A 60 15.89 16.67 -6.14
N THR A 61 15.35 16.79 -7.35
CA THR A 61 14.08 16.14 -7.74
C THR A 61 14.16 14.61 -7.57
N LEU A 62 15.18 13.96 -8.12
CA LEU A 62 15.37 12.50 -8.01
C LEU A 62 15.52 12.05 -6.55
N ARG A 63 16.30 12.79 -5.77
CA ARG A 63 16.48 12.50 -4.36
C ARG A 63 15.19 12.63 -3.57
N GLU A 64 14.43 13.69 -3.80
CA GLU A 64 13.15 13.94 -3.11
C GLU A 64 12.10 12.88 -3.47
N MET A 65 12.01 12.47 -4.75
CA MET A 65 11.15 11.36 -5.15
C MET A 65 11.48 10.09 -4.35
N ALA A 66 12.75 9.73 -4.26
CA ALA A 66 13.17 8.53 -3.53
C ALA A 66 12.94 8.64 -2.02
N LEU A 67 13.20 9.81 -1.42
CA LEU A 67 13.01 10.03 0.04
C LEU A 67 11.55 10.01 0.47
N ARG A 68 10.63 10.33 -0.42
CA ARG A 68 9.18 10.27 -0.16
C ARG A 68 8.59 8.88 -0.37
N MET A 69 9.35 7.93 -0.92
CA MET A 69 8.91 6.54 -0.97
C MET A 69 8.87 5.94 0.43
N PRO A 70 7.86 5.12 0.74
CA PRO A 70 7.77 4.45 2.03
C PRO A 70 9.01 3.61 2.35
N PHE A 71 9.50 3.69 3.57
CA PHE A 71 10.64 2.90 4.01
C PHE A 71 10.15 1.48 4.35
N LEU A 72 10.43 0.51 3.45
CA LEU A 72 9.85 -0.84 3.51
C LEU A 72 10.01 -1.51 4.88
N ASP A 73 11.17 -1.38 5.52
CA ASP A 73 11.46 -2.03 6.81
C ASP A 73 10.70 -1.40 8.00
N LYS A 74 10.19 -0.16 7.84
CA LYS A 74 9.38 0.52 8.85
C LYS A 74 7.88 0.31 8.65
N LEU A 75 7.46 -0.14 7.47
CA LEU A 75 6.06 -0.38 7.18
C LEU A 75 5.50 -1.52 8.03
N HIS A 76 4.21 -1.42 8.31
CA HIS A 76 3.46 -2.51 8.92
C HIS A 76 3.57 -3.79 8.06
N PRO A 77 3.68 -5.01 8.67
CA PRO A 77 3.88 -6.27 7.95
C PRO A 77 2.88 -6.51 6.82
N PHE A 78 1.63 -6.08 6.97
CA PHE A 78 0.61 -6.14 5.93
C PHE A 78 1.06 -5.48 4.62
N TYR A 79 1.51 -4.22 4.68
CA TYR A 79 1.96 -3.50 3.49
C TYR A 79 3.26 -4.06 2.94
N ARG A 80 4.17 -4.46 3.83
CA ARG A 80 5.44 -5.06 3.44
C ARG A 80 5.24 -6.36 2.67
N GLU A 81 4.37 -7.25 3.15
CA GLU A 81 4.06 -8.51 2.48
C GLU A 81 3.38 -8.27 1.13
N LEU A 82 2.45 -7.34 1.03
CA LEU A 82 1.84 -6.98 -0.24
C LEU A 82 2.85 -6.44 -1.26
N ILE A 83 3.76 -5.56 -0.86
CA ILE A 83 4.82 -5.04 -1.73
C ILE A 83 5.76 -6.16 -2.16
N ASP A 84 6.11 -7.08 -1.25
CA ASP A 84 7.00 -8.20 -1.54
C ASP A 84 6.40 -9.15 -2.55
N VAL A 85 5.13 -9.51 -2.39
CA VAL A 85 4.38 -10.37 -3.33
C VAL A 85 4.37 -9.81 -4.73
N VAL A 86 4.22 -8.48 -4.87
CA VAL A 86 4.06 -7.82 -6.18
C VAL A 86 5.35 -7.52 -6.87
N PHE A 87 6.21 -6.84 -6.13
CA PHE A 87 7.39 -6.21 -6.69
C PHE A 87 8.68 -6.91 -6.25
N GLY A 88 8.62 -7.76 -5.21
CA GLY A 88 9.77 -8.28 -4.51
C GLY A 88 10.41 -7.23 -3.61
N ALA A 89 10.62 -7.53 -2.33
CA ALA A 89 11.20 -6.59 -1.36
C ALA A 89 12.58 -6.06 -1.80
N GLN A 90 13.43 -6.93 -2.33
CA GLN A 90 14.76 -6.55 -2.81
C GLN A 90 14.70 -5.65 -4.05
N ASN A 91 13.81 -5.97 -4.99
CA ASN A 91 13.63 -5.17 -6.19
C ASN A 91 13.06 -3.78 -5.86
N TYR A 92 12.09 -3.69 -4.91
CA TYR A 92 11.60 -2.41 -4.40
C TYR A 92 12.75 -1.54 -3.86
N LYS A 93 13.58 -2.12 -2.97
CA LYS A 93 14.74 -1.41 -2.38
C LYS A 93 15.74 -0.99 -3.45
N HIS A 94 16.01 -1.86 -4.42
CA HIS A 94 16.92 -1.57 -5.53
C HIS A 94 16.44 -0.40 -6.38
N VAL A 95 15.18 -0.41 -6.81
CA VAL A 95 14.57 0.65 -7.64
C VAL A 95 14.63 2.00 -6.93
N VAL A 96 14.20 2.06 -5.67
CA VAL A 96 14.21 3.31 -4.88
C VAL A 96 15.65 3.81 -4.67
N ALA A 97 16.58 2.92 -4.35
CA ALA A 97 17.98 3.28 -4.14
C ALA A 97 18.66 3.75 -5.44
N LYS A 98 18.42 3.09 -6.58
CA LYS A 98 19.01 3.45 -7.87
C LYS A 98 18.56 4.84 -8.31
N VAL A 99 17.26 5.13 -8.24
CA VAL A 99 16.72 6.47 -8.54
C VAL A 99 17.25 7.51 -7.56
N GLY A 100 17.25 7.22 -6.25
CA GLY A 100 17.75 8.13 -5.23
C GLY A 100 19.23 8.45 -5.39
N ASN A 101 20.07 7.43 -5.66
CA ASN A 101 21.52 7.58 -5.77
C ASN A 101 21.96 8.24 -7.09
N ALA A 102 21.12 8.32 -8.10
CA ALA A 102 21.45 8.98 -9.37
C ALA A 102 21.88 10.45 -9.17
N HIS A 103 21.43 11.10 -8.08
CA HIS A 103 21.88 12.45 -7.73
C HIS A 103 23.39 12.56 -7.56
N VAL A 104 24.08 11.48 -7.16
CA VAL A 104 25.54 11.46 -7.00
C VAL A 104 26.22 11.52 -8.37
N ALA A 105 25.75 10.71 -9.32
CA ALA A 105 26.27 10.70 -10.69
C ALA A 105 26.04 12.07 -11.39
N ILE A 106 24.85 12.67 -11.22
CA ILE A 106 24.55 14.00 -11.77
C ILE A 106 25.52 15.05 -11.24
N ARG A 107 25.80 15.05 -9.92
CA ARG A 107 26.76 15.96 -9.31
C ARG A 107 28.19 15.76 -9.84
N ALA A 108 28.59 14.50 -10.05
CA ALA A 108 29.90 14.17 -10.60
C ALA A 108 30.03 14.71 -12.04
N ILE A 109 29.04 14.45 -12.90
CA ILE A 109 28.98 14.95 -14.28
C ILE A 109 29.03 16.49 -14.31
N ALA A 110 28.27 17.16 -13.44
CA ALA A 110 28.25 18.60 -13.34
C ALA A 110 29.62 19.17 -12.90
N LYS A 111 30.27 18.56 -11.90
CA LYS A 111 31.59 18.95 -11.41
C LYS A 111 32.65 18.84 -12.53
N GLU A 112 32.66 17.73 -13.25
CA GLU A 112 33.57 17.52 -14.38
C GLU A 112 33.33 18.57 -15.48
N ALA A 113 32.11 18.80 -15.90
CA ALA A 113 31.76 19.79 -16.90
C ALA A 113 32.17 21.21 -16.49
N ILE A 114 31.98 21.59 -15.21
CA ILE A 114 32.42 22.87 -14.67
C ILE A 114 33.98 23.01 -14.79
N THR A 115 34.71 21.94 -14.50
CA THR A 115 36.18 21.95 -14.62
C THR A 115 36.58 22.18 -16.07
N VAL A 116 35.98 21.48 -17.04
CA VAL A 116 36.22 21.67 -18.47
C VAL A 116 35.94 23.11 -18.91
N VAL A 117 34.79 23.70 -18.49
CA VAL A 117 34.47 25.08 -18.80
C VAL A 117 35.48 26.07 -18.21
N ARG A 118 35.94 25.85 -16.98
CA ARG A 118 36.95 26.71 -16.33
C ARG A 118 38.27 26.72 -17.09
N THR A 119 38.74 25.56 -17.52
CA THR A 119 40.03 25.38 -18.21
C THR A 119 39.95 25.61 -19.72
N ALA A 120 38.76 25.74 -20.29
CA ALA A 120 38.58 25.95 -21.73
C ALA A 120 39.39 27.17 -22.23
N PRO A 121 40.24 27.02 -23.26
CA PRO A 121 41.06 28.11 -23.76
C PRO A 121 40.24 29.09 -24.65
N ASP A 122 39.18 28.62 -25.25
CA ASP A 122 38.39 29.34 -26.24
C ASP A 122 36.85 29.03 -26.16
N LYS A 123 36.08 29.67 -27.04
CA LYS A 123 34.62 29.43 -27.14
C LYS A 123 34.29 28.02 -27.59
N LYS A 124 35.12 27.36 -28.37
CA LYS A 124 34.91 26.00 -28.87
C LYS A 124 34.96 24.99 -27.72
N GLY A 125 35.93 25.13 -26.82
CA GLY A 125 36.03 24.29 -25.61
C GLY A 125 34.83 24.44 -24.68
N ILE A 126 34.23 25.65 -24.54
CA ILE A 126 33.01 25.84 -23.77
C ILE A 126 31.83 25.12 -24.47
N LEU A 127 31.72 25.18 -25.80
CA LEU A 127 30.66 24.53 -26.55
C LEU A 127 30.73 23.01 -26.47
N GLU A 128 31.93 22.45 -26.50
CA GLU A 128 32.19 21.01 -26.32
C GLU A 128 31.79 20.55 -24.91
N ALA A 129 32.20 21.29 -23.88
CA ALA A 129 31.77 21.01 -22.49
C ALA A 129 30.27 21.02 -22.32
N LYS A 130 29.58 22.01 -22.92
CA LYS A 130 28.13 22.10 -22.94
C LYS A 130 27.46 20.89 -23.60
N ARG A 131 27.94 20.48 -24.77
CA ARG A 131 27.42 19.32 -25.50
C ARG A 131 27.59 18.03 -24.70
N MET A 132 28.81 17.80 -24.20
CA MET A 132 29.12 16.65 -23.36
C MET A 132 28.27 16.58 -22.11
N TYR A 133 28.15 17.69 -21.37
CA TYR A 133 27.32 17.77 -20.16
C TYR A 133 25.87 17.39 -20.44
N LYS A 134 25.25 18.02 -21.47
CA LYS A 134 23.84 17.76 -21.82
C LYS A 134 23.64 16.31 -22.24
N ALA A 135 24.49 15.78 -23.10
CA ALA A 135 24.40 14.40 -23.57
C ALA A 135 24.46 13.41 -22.39
N ARG A 136 25.46 13.53 -21.51
CA ARG A 136 25.64 12.63 -20.37
C ARG A 136 24.50 12.70 -19.37
N ILE A 137 23.89 13.87 -19.14
CA ILE A 137 22.72 13.95 -18.26
C ILE A 137 21.48 13.32 -18.92
N ILE A 138 21.26 13.54 -20.22
CA ILE A 138 20.16 12.95 -20.97
C ILE A 138 20.31 11.43 -21.01
N ASP A 139 21.51 10.92 -21.29
CA ASP A 139 21.79 9.48 -21.32
C ASP A 139 21.51 8.85 -19.95
N LEU A 140 22.01 9.46 -18.87
CA LEU A 140 21.73 8.98 -17.51
C LEU A 140 20.24 8.94 -17.18
N LEU A 141 19.48 9.95 -17.59
CA LEU A 141 18.02 9.98 -17.34
C LEU A 141 17.28 8.93 -18.18
N ASN A 142 17.72 8.67 -19.41
CA ASN A 142 17.20 7.60 -20.24
C ASN A 142 17.51 6.22 -19.65
N ASP A 143 18.73 6.02 -19.13
CA ASP A 143 19.14 4.79 -18.47
C ASP A 143 18.34 4.50 -17.19
N LEU A 144 17.80 5.56 -16.55
CA LEU A 144 16.92 5.43 -15.38
C LEU A 144 15.45 5.16 -15.72
N LYS A 145 15.08 5.22 -17.00
CA LYS A 145 13.67 5.06 -17.42
C LYS A 145 13.01 3.80 -16.86
N PRO A 146 13.62 2.60 -16.92
CA PRO A 146 13.01 1.38 -16.39
C PRO A 146 12.68 1.48 -14.88
N GLU A 147 13.59 2.07 -14.08
CA GLU A 147 13.40 2.24 -12.65
C GLU A 147 12.35 3.29 -12.33
N LEU A 148 12.31 4.39 -13.09
CA LEU A 148 11.29 5.42 -12.95
C LEU A 148 9.89 4.87 -13.26
N ASP A 149 9.75 4.08 -14.33
CA ASP A 149 8.50 3.44 -14.70
C ASP A 149 8.05 2.45 -13.62
N LYS A 150 8.98 1.62 -13.12
CA LYS A 150 8.71 0.68 -12.02
C LYS A 150 8.33 1.40 -10.72
N MET A 151 9.01 2.48 -10.39
CA MET A 151 8.71 3.29 -9.21
C MET A 151 7.33 3.94 -9.32
N ARG A 152 6.91 4.33 -10.52
CA ARG A 152 5.57 4.84 -10.83
C ARG A 152 4.50 3.76 -10.63
N GLU A 153 4.73 2.54 -11.13
CA GLU A 153 3.85 1.40 -10.90
C GLU A 153 3.64 1.13 -9.41
N ILE A 154 4.73 1.15 -8.61
CA ILE A 154 4.67 0.99 -7.16
C ILE A 154 3.80 2.08 -6.52
N VAL A 155 3.97 3.34 -6.89
CA VAL A 155 3.16 4.44 -6.34
C VAL A 155 1.69 4.31 -6.73
N ILE A 156 1.39 3.94 -7.97
CA ILE A 156 0.01 3.68 -8.42
C ILE A 156 -0.62 2.56 -7.61
N PHE A 157 0.11 1.46 -7.41
CA PHE A 157 -0.32 0.34 -6.58
C PHE A 157 -0.62 0.79 -5.14
N LEU A 158 0.30 1.50 -4.48
CA LEU A 158 0.12 1.97 -3.11
C LEU A 158 -1.07 2.93 -2.96
N ARG A 159 -1.35 3.75 -3.96
CA ARG A 159 -2.51 4.65 -3.97
C ARG A 159 -3.85 3.91 -4.10
N LYS A 160 -3.86 2.79 -4.81
CA LYS A 160 -5.06 1.95 -5.00
C LYS A 160 -5.38 1.06 -3.79
N LEU A 161 -4.42 0.85 -2.87
CA LEU A 161 -4.67 0.06 -1.66
C LEU A 161 -5.89 0.63 -0.90
N PRO A 162 -6.73 -0.22 -0.29
CA PRO A 162 -7.83 0.25 0.56
C PRO A 162 -7.30 1.07 1.75
N ALA A 163 -8.13 1.96 2.28
CA ALA A 163 -7.78 2.82 3.42
C ALA A 163 -7.84 2.06 4.75
N ILE A 164 -7.18 0.90 4.82
CA ILE A 164 -7.09 0.08 6.02
C ILE A 164 -6.05 0.69 6.97
N ASP A 165 -6.43 0.90 8.23
CA ASP A 165 -5.48 1.23 9.29
C ASP A 165 -5.06 -0.06 10.02
N PRO A 166 -3.85 -0.57 9.80
CA PRO A 166 -3.41 -1.82 10.40
C PRO A 166 -3.13 -1.72 11.92
N ASN A 167 -3.21 -0.53 12.51
CA ASN A 167 -3.08 -0.33 13.95
C ASN A 167 -4.41 -0.49 14.70
N LEU A 168 -5.54 -0.44 13.99
CA LEU A 168 -6.86 -0.67 14.56
C LEU A 168 -7.13 -2.17 14.73
N PHE A 169 -7.87 -2.52 15.77
CA PHE A 169 -8.40 -3.88 15.88
C PHE A 169 -9.35 -4.15 14.71
N THR A 170 -9.14 -5.25 14.02
CA THR A 170 -9.86 -5.57 12.79
C THR A 170 -10.56 -6.91 12.91
N ILE A 171 -11.87 -6.92 12.68
CA ILE A 171 -12.67 -8.14 12.52
C ILE A 171 -12.70 -8.48 11.03
N VAL A 172 -12.08 -9.59 10.66
CA VAL A 172 -12.13 -10.10 9.29
C VAL A 172 -13.29 -11.07 9.16
N VAL A 173 -14.23 -10.76 8.25
CA VAL A 173 -15.42 -11.58 8.03
C VAL A 173 -15.15 -12.59 6.93
N ALA A 174 -15.35 -13.86 7.23
CA ALA A 174 -15.12 -14.99 6.34
C ALA A 174 -16.36 -15.89 6.24
N GLY A 175 -16.38 -16.83 5.28
CA GLY A 175 -17.47 -17.76 5.06
C GLY A 175 -17.80 -17.93 3.59
N ALA A 176 -18.56 -18.96 3.24
CA ALA A 176 -18.95 -19.26 1.87
C ALA A 176 -19.66 -18.09 1.15
N PRO A 177 -19.76 -18.08 -0.17
CA PRO A 177 -20.57 -17.09 -0.86
C PRO A 177 -22.03 -17.10 -0.36
N ASN A 178 -22.69 -15.95 -0.40
CA ASN A 178 -24.11 -15.75 -0.08
C ASN A 178 -24.54 -16.05 1.37
N VAL A 179 -23.60 -16.31 2.30
CA VAL A 179 -23.92 -16.55 3.72
C VAL A 179 -24.28 -15.27 4.50
N GLY A 180 -24.14 -14.07 3.89
CA GLY A 180 -24.54 -12.79 4.51
C GLY A 180 -23.39 -11.94 5.02
N LYS A 181 -22.14 -12.15 4.60
CA LYS A 181 -20.96 -11.39 5.02
C LYS A 181 -21.12 -9.87 4.84
N SER A 182 -21.41 -9.42 3.63
CA SER A 182 -21.57 -7.98 3.33
C SER A 182 -22.79 -7.38 4.03
N SER A 183 -23.84 -8.19 4.29
CA SER A 183 -25.01 -7.78 5.08
C SER A 183 -24.63 -7.58 6.54
N PHE A 184 -23.80 -8.47 7.12
CA PHE A 184 -23.29 -8.30 8.47
C PHE A 184 -22.49 -6.98 8.61
N VAL A 185 -21.55 -6.73 7.70
CA VAL A 185 -20.77 -5.48 7.73
C VAL A 185 -21.66 -4.25 7.66
N ARG A 186 -22.73 -4.28 6.86
CA ARG A 186 -23.72 -3.19 6.80
C ARG A 186 -24.51 -3.03 8.10
N CYS A 187 -24.89 -4.13 8.76
CA CYS A 187 -25.61 -4.07 10.03
C CYS A 187 -24.82 -3.46 11.17
N VAL A 188 -23.48 -3.73 11.21
CA VAL A 188 -22.65 -3.34 12.36
C VAL A 188 -21.88 -2.04 12.15
N SER A 189 -21.77 -1.57 10.89
CA SER A 189 -21.04 -0.35 10.58
C SER A 189 -21.79 0.90 10.99
N THR A 190 -21.08 1.84 11.64
CA THR A 190 -21.64 3.12 12.09
C THR A 190 -21.92 4.07 10.91
N ALA A 191 -21.20 3.88 9.80
CA ALA A 191 -21.38 4.63 8.55
C ALA A 191 -21.40 3.65 7.36
N LYS A 192 -21.77 4.15 6.17
CA LYS A 192 -21.77 3.33 4.95
C LYS A 192 -20.36 2.76 4.72
N PRO A 193 -20.22 1.43 4.58
CA PRO A 193 -18.92 0.81 4.32
C PRO A 193 -18.26 1.35 3.05
N GLU A 194 -16.96 1.58 3.11
CA GLU A 194 -16.14 1.91 1.95
C GLU A 194 -15.93 0.64 1.12
N VAL A 195 -16.05 0.78 -0.20
CA VAL A 195 -15.77 -0.30 -1.16
C VAL A 195 -14.45 0.00 -1.85
N ALA A 196 -13.51 -0.91 -1.76
CA ALA A 196 -12.19 -0.76 -2.37
C ALA A 196 -11.73 -2.05 -3.05
N GLU A 197 -10.94 -1.91 -4.12
CA GLU A 197 -10.30 -3.06 -4.77
C GLU A 197 -9.23 -3.65 -3.85
N TYR A 198 -9.21 -4.98 -3.76
CA TYR A 198 -8.13 -5.68 -3.07
C TYR A 198 -7.05 -6.11 -4.08
N PRO A 199 -5.77 -5.91 -3.76
CA PRO A 199 -4.68 -6.19 -4.70
C PRO A 199 -4.72 -7.61 -5.28
N PHE A 200 -4.42 -7.75 -6.58
CA PHE A 200 -4.35 -9.03 -7.34
C PHE A 200 -5.63 -9.84 -7.40
N THR A 201 -6.71 -9.27 -7.02
CA THR A 201 -8.01 -9.90 -7.16
C THR A 201 -8.92 -8.99 -7.96
N THR A 202 -9.83 -9.56 -8.72
CA THR A 202 -10.94 -8.82 -9.35
C THR A 202 -12.04 -8.50 -8.33
N LYS A 203 -11.75 -8.70 -7.04
CA LYS A 203 -12.71 -8.64 -5.96
C LYS A 203 -12.55 -7.34 -5.18
N GLN A 204 -13.65 -6.84 -4.69
CA GLN A 204 -13.72 -5.67 -3.82
C GLN A 204 -13.83 -6.14 -2.38
N ILE A 205 -13.26 -5.38 -1.46
CA ILE A 205 -13.51 -5.54 -0.03
C ILE A 205 -14.45 -4.44 0.43
N HIS A 206 -15.25 -4.76 1.44
CA HIS A 206 -16.07 -3.77 2.11
C HIS A 206 -15.48 -3.48 3.49
N LEU A 207 -15.07 -2.23 3.69
CA LEU A 207 -14.46 -1.77 4.93
C LEU A 207 -15.50 -0.98 5.74
N GLY A 208 -15.97 -1.58 6.82
CA GLY A 208 -16.85 -0.93 7.80
C GLY A 208 -16.08 -0.50 9.04
N HIS A 209 -16.65 0.45 9.78
CA HIS A 209 -16.12 0.91 11.06
C HIS A 209 -17.20 0.88 12.14
N ILE A 210 -16.81 0.41 13.31
CA ILE A 210 -17.61 0.47 14.54
C ILE A 210 -16.95 1.50 15.45
N VAL A 211 -17.70 2.54 15.81
CA VAL A 211 -17.24 3.58 16.74
C VAL A 211 -17.67 3.21 18.15
N LEU A 212 -16.68 3.09 19.05
CA LEU A 212 -16.86 2.75 20.45
C LEU A 212 -16.30 3.90 21.29
N ARG A 213 -17.10 4.60 22.10
CA ARG A 213 -16.67 5.58 23.16
C ARG A 213 -15.26 6.18 22.97
N GLY A 214 -14.91 6.60 21.74
CA GLY A 214 -13.61 7.20 21.42
C GLY A 214 -12.64 6.30 20.65
N ASP A 215 -12.89 4.99 20.56
CA ASP A 215 -12.11 4.04 19.78
C ASP A 215 -12.80 3.65 18.46
N LYS A 216 -12.03 3.20 17.50
CA LYS A 216 -12.49 2.64 16.25
C LYS A 216 -12.06 1.19 16.11
N VAL A 217 -13.00 0.35 15.67
CA VAL A 217 -12.75 -1.02 15.25
C VAL A 217 -13.09 -1.13 13.77
N GLN A 218 -12.27 -1.81 13.00
CA GLN A 218 -12.52 -2.08 11.59
C GLN A 218 -13.22 -3.42 11.43
N VAL A 219 -14.13 -3.50 10.45
CA VAL A 219 -14.74 -4.75 10.01
C VAL A 219 -14.51 -4.87 8.52
N ILE A 220 -13.82 -5.93 8.09
CA ILE A 220 -13.48 -6.15 6.68
C ILE A 220 -14.27 -7.36 6.18
N ASP A 221 -15.18 -7.10 5.24
CA ASP A 221 -15.77 -8.17 4.42
C ASP A 221 -14.86 -8.44 3.23
N THR A 222 -14.60 -9.70 2.99
CA THR A 222 -13.65 -10.20 1.99
C THR A 222 -14.34 -11.05 0.92
N PRO A 223 -15.30 -10.50 0.13
CA PRO A 223 -15.99 -11.29 -0.89
C PRO A 223 -14.99 -11.81 -1.91
N GLY A 224 -15.06 -13.12 -2.20
CA GLY A 224 -14.14 -13.76 -3.12
C GLY A 224 -12.71 -13.98 -2.58
N LEU A 225 -12.40 -13.54 -1.34
CA LEU A 225 -11.07 -13.74 -0.73
C LEU A 225 -11.05 -14.84 0.32
N LEU A 226 -12.04 -14.92 1.20
CA LEU A 226 -12.17 -15.93 2.26
C LEU A 226 -13.50 -16.69 2.14
N ASP A 227 -13.93 -16.94 0.93
CA ASP A 227 -15.19 -17.62 0.58
C ASP A 227 -14.99 -18.94 -0.18
N ARG A 228 -13.74 -19.29 -0.49
CA ARG A 228 -13.31 -20.54 -1.11
C ARG A 228 -11.93 -20.93 -0.60
N PRO A 229 -11.54 -22.23 -0.70
CA PRO A 229 -10.25 -22.72 -0.26
C PRO A 229 -9.05 -21.96 -0.87
N LEU A 230 -8.00 -21.81 -0.06
CA LEU A 230 -6.74 -21.21 -0.52
C LEU A 230 -6.02 -22.07 -1.56
N SER A 231 -6.26 -23.38 -1.54
CA SER A 231 -5.73 -24.34 -2.51
C SER A 231 -6.24 -24.11 -3.93
N GLU A 232 -7.41 -23.51 -4.09
CA GLU A 232 -8.00 -23.17 -5.39
C GLU A 232 -7.48 -21.85 -5.99
N ARG A 233 -6.51 -21.20 -5.34
CA ARG A 233 -5.96 -19.90 -5.71
C ARG A 233 -4.60 -20.04 -6.35
N ASN A 234 -4.27 -19.10 -7.25
CA ASN A 234 -2.90 -18.96 -7.71
C ASN A 234 -2.00 -18.45 -6.57
N GLN A 235 -0.68 -18.62 -6.74
CA GLN A 235 0.28 -18.30 -5.69
C GLN A 235 0.21 -16.83 -5.23
N ILE A 236 0.04 -15.89 -6.16
CA ILE A 236 -0.01 -14.45 -5.86
C ILE A 236 -1.29 -14.11 -5.09
N GLU A 237 -2.45 -14.61 -5.54
CA GLU A 237 -3.72 -14.43 -4.83
C GLU A 237 -3.67 -15.02 -3.43
N ARG A 238 -3.12 -16.23 -3.28
CA ARG A 238 -2.96 -16.89 -1.98
C ARG A 238 -2.14 -16.04 -1.00
N GLN A 239 -1.00 -15.53 -1.45
CA GLN A 239 -0.15 -14.69 -0.61
C GLN A 239 -0.82 -13.37 -0.27
N ALA A 240 -1.50 -12.73 -1.23
CA ALA A 240 -2.26 -11.51 -0.95
C ALA A 240 -3.36 -11.73 0.09
N VAL A 241 -4.07 -12.85 0.02
CA VAL A 241 -5.08 -13.21 1.04
C VAL A 241 -4.43 -13.48 2.39
N LEU A 242 -3.30 -14.18 2.42
CA LEU A 242 -2.58 -14.45 3.66
C LEU A 242 -2.03 -13.19 4.33
N ALA A 243 -1.78 -12.10 3.57
CA ALA A 243 -1.39 -10.82 4.16
C ALA A 243 -2.44 -10.28 5.15
N LEU A 244 -3.72 -10.66 5.01
CA LEU A 244 -4.79 -10.32 5.96
C LEU A 244 -4.51 -10.85 7.38
N LYS A 245 -3.67 -11.88 7.54
CA LYS A 245 -3.25 -12.39 8.87
C LYS A 245 -2.61 -11.32 9.75
N HIS A 246 -2.00 -10.31 9.12
CA HIS A 246 -1.35 -9.21 9.84
C HIS A 246 -2.32 -8.13 10.29
N LEU A 247 -3.55 -8.13 9.76
CA LEU A 247 -4.61 -7.20 10.12
C LEU A 247 -5.56 -7.79 11.15
N ALA A 248 -5.85 -9.09 11.03
CA ALA A 248 -6.90 -9.74 11.79
C ALA A 248 -6.61 -9.72 13.31
N GLY A 249 -7.42 -8.97 14.06
CA GLY A 249 -7.52 -9.09 15.51
C GLY A 249 -8.43 -10.24 15.91
N ALA A 250 -9.46 -10.52 15.09
CA ALA A 250 -10.32 -11.69 15.16
C ALA A 250 -10.89 -12.03 13.79
N ILE A 251 -11.24 -13.30 13.57
CA ILE A 251 -11.95 -13.76 12.38
C ILE A 251 -13.36 -14.15 12.79
N LEU A 252 -14.35 -13.60 12.09
CA LEU A 252 -15.75 -13.98 12.20
C LEU A 252 -16.14 -14.84 10.98
N PHE A 253 -16.35 -16.12 11.21
CA PHE A 253 -16.82 -17.04 10.19
C PHE A 253 -18.34 -17.15 10.23
N ILE A 254 -18.99 -16.73 9.15
CA ILE A 254 -20.46 -16.77 9.02
C ILE A 254 -20.85 -18.05 8.31
N VAL A 255 -21.70 -18.84 8.97
CA VAL A 255 -22.28 -20.10 8.48
C VAL A 255 -23.74 -19.87 8.12
N ASP A 256 -24.16 -20.36 6.98
CA ASP A 256 -25.55 -20.47 6.58
C ASP A 256 -26.00 -21.93 6.76
N PRO A 257 -26.89 -22.25 7.73
CA PRO A 257 -27.39 -23.59 7.93
C PRO A 257 -28.34 -24.04 6.82
N THR A 258 -28.90 -23.10 6.05
CA THR A 258 -29.90 -23.37 5.01
C THR A 258 -29.24 -23.75 3.67
N PRO A 259 -29.97 -24.43 2.77
CA PRO A 259 -29.48 -24.70 1.42
C PRO A 259 -29.40 -23.44 0.51
N HIS A 260 -29.93 -22.29 0.96
CA HIS A 260 -30.04 -21.08 0.16
C HIS A 260 -28.70 -20.43 -0.22
N SER A 261 -27.61 -20.73 0.50
CA SER A 261 -26.26 -20.27 0.10
C SER A 261 -25.75 -20.99 -1.15
N GLY A 262 -26.29 -22.17 -1.46
CA GLY A 262 -25.77 -23.07 -2.50
C GLY A 262 -24.55 -23.89 -2.07
N TYR A 263 -24.15 -23.83 -0.79
CA TYR A 263 -23.00 -24.53 -0.23
C TYR A 263 -23.42 -25.44 0.94
N SER A 264 -23.07 -26.73 0.86
CA SER A 264 -23.35 -27.68 1.93
C SER A 264 -22.63 -27.33 3.24
N LEU A 265 -23.15 -27.78 4.38
CA LEU A 265 -22.47 -27.59 5.67
C LEU A 265 -21.08 -28.23 5.67
N ASP A 266 -20.87 -29.34 4.97
CA ASP A 266 -19.55 -29.97 4.86
C ASP A 266 -18.56 -29.09 4.08
N THR A 267 -19.00 -28.45 2.99
CA THR A 267 -18.16 -27.50 2.24
C THR A 267 -17.80 -26.31 3.12
N GLN A 268 -18.75 -25.77 3.88
CA GLN A 268 -18.52 -24.66 4.80
C GLN A 268 -17.58 -25.08 5.94
N LEU A 269 -17.70 -26.31 6.45
CA LEU A 269 -16.85 -26.87 7.50
C LEU A 269 -15.41 -27.04 7.04
N ASN A 270 -15.18 -27.48 5.82
CA ASN A 270 -13.83 -27.60 5.25
C ASN A 270 -13.16 -26.22 5.13
N LEU A 271 -13.90 -25.23 4.64
CA LEU A 271 -13.43 -23.84 4.57
C LEU A 271 -13.14 -23.27 5.98
N TRP A 272 -13.99 -23.56 6.96
CA TRP A 272 -13.80 -23.16 8.35
C TRP A 272 -12.49 -23.71 8.94
N ARG A 273 -12.22 -24.99 8.73
CA ARG A 273 -10.98 -25.66 9.19
C ARG A 273 -9.76 -25.02 8.57
N GLU A 274 -9.77 -24.83 7.25
CA GLU A 274 -8.65 -24.22 6.53
C GLU A 274 -8.35 -22.79 7.01
N ILE A 275 -9.38 -21.97 7.25
CA ILE A 275 -9.23 -20.62 7.77
C ILE A 275 -8.60 -20.63 9.16
N ARG A 276 -9.07 -21.50 10.05
CA ARG A 276 -8.49 -21.64 11.39
C ARG A 276 -7.02 -22.06 11.39
N GLU A 277 -6.62 -22.90 10.45
CA GLU A 277 -5.23 -23.35 10.31
C GLU A 277 -4.34 -22.28 9.67
N SER A 278 -4.88 -21.49 8.76
CA SER A 278 -4.10 -20.50 7.96
C SER A 278 -3.88 -19.18 8.68
N PHE A 279 -4.72 -18.83 9.66
CA PHE A 279 -4.66 -17.53 10.33
C PHE A 279 -4.38 -17.70 11.84
N PRO A 280 -3.38 -16.96 12.37
CA PRO A 280 -3.04 -17.01 13.79
C PRO A 280 -4.06 -16.30 14.70
N ALA A 281 -4.89 -15.41 14.12
CA ALA A 281 -5.92 -14.70 14.86
C ALA A 281 -7.01 -15.62 15.38
N PRO A 282 -7.60 -15.32 16.56
CA PRO A 282 -8.71 -16.08 17.09
C PRO A 282 -9.89 -16.07 16.10
N ALA A 283 -10.44 -17.22 15.82
CA ALA A 283 -11.57 -17.39 14.91
C ALA A 283 -12.80 -17.90 15.67
N VAL A 284 -13.96 -17.33 15.39
CA VAL A 284 -15.25 -17.70 15.93
C VAL A 284 -16.28 -17.92 14.82
N ALA A 285 -17.15 -18.91 14.98
CA ALA A 285 -18.23 -19.17 14.06
C ALA A 285 -19.55 -18.56 14.58
N VAL A 286 -20.44 -18.16 13.67
CA VAL A 286 -21.78 -17.69 13.96
C VAL A 286 -22.77 -18.23 12.91
N LEU A 287 -23.96 -18.63 13.33
CA LEU A 287 -25.00 -19.03 12.40
C LEU A 287 -25.81 -17.81 11.96
N ASN A 288 -25.98 -17.64 10.67
CA ASN A 288 -26.80 -16.59 10.07
C ASN A 288 -28.04 -17.20 9.41
N LYS A 289 -29.00 -16.35 9.06
CA LYS A 289 -30.29 -16.73 8.45
C LYS A 289 -31.13 -17.68 9.30
N VAL A 290 -31.00 -17.59 10.61
CA VAL A 290 -31.81 -18.42 11.53
C VAL A 290 -33.30 -18.08 11.48
N ASP A 291 -33.66 -16.93 10.91
CA ASP A 291 -35.02 -16.51 10.64
C ASP A 291 -35.74 -17.36 9.59
N ILE A 292 -35.01 -18.03 8.73
CA ILE A 292 -35.57 -18.88 7.65
C ILE A 292 -35.09 -20.34 7.74
N ALA A 293 -34.20 -20.65 8.67
CA ALA A 293 -33.69 -22.00 8.87
C ALA A 293 -34.63 -22.85 9.70
N THR A 294 -34.71 -24.14 9.40
CA THR A 294 -35.44 -25.10 10.23
C THR A 294 -34.65 -25.42 11.50
N GLU A 295 -35.36 -25.89 12.55
CA GLU A 295 -34.68 -26.29 13.80
C GLU A 295 -33.66 -27.41 13.59
N GLU A 296 -33.92 -28.32 12.66
CA GLU A 296 -33.01 -29.43 12.33
C GLU A 296 -31.73 -28.95 11.65
N GLU A 297 -31.81 -28.00 10.72
CA GLU A 297 -30.67 -27.37 10.06
C GLU A 297 -29.79 -26.60 11.07
N VAL A 298 -30.43 -25.83 11.95
CA VAL A 298 -29.73 -25.09 13.01
C VAL A 298 -29.04 -26.07 13.98
N LYS A 299 -29.75 -27.13 14.41
CA LYS A 299 -29.15 -28.16 15.31
C LYS A 299 -27.94 -28.81 14.70
N LYS A 300 -28.02 -29.24 13.43
CA LYS A 300 -26.90 -29.85 12.71
C LYS A 300 -25.70 -28.88 12.60
N ALA A 301 -25.95 -27.62 12.29
CA ALA A 301 -24.91 -26.61 12.20
C ALA A 301 -24.27 -26.30 13.57
N ARG A 302 -25.04 -26.28 14.66
CA ARG A 302 -24.49 -26.13 16.03
C ARG A 302 -23.51 -27.23 16.39
N GLU A 303 -23.84 -28.47 16.07
CA GLU A 303 -22.99 -29.62 16.35
C GLU A 303 -21.66 -29.55 15.59
N LEU A 304 -21.69 -29.09 14.33
CA LEU A 304 -20.51 -29.03 13.47
C LEU A 304 -19.58 -27.85 13.77
N PHE A 305 -20.13 -26.66 14.04
CA PHE A 305 -19.35 -25.42 14.10
C PHE A 305 -19.17 -24.87 15.51
N SER A 306 -19.92 -25.34 16.51
CA SER A 306 -19.94 -24.81 17.89
C SER A 306 -19.99 -23.27 17.89
N PRO A 307 -21.04 -22.66 17.30
CA PRO A 307 -21.11 -21.23 17.11
C PRO A 307 -21.22 -20.48 18.43
N ILE A 308 -20.71 -19.24 18.46
CA ILE A 308 -20.81 -18.36 19.63
C ILE A 308 -22.19 -17.72 19.78
N ALA A 309 -22.91 -17.57 18.68
CA ALA A 309 -24.23 -16.93 18.62
C ALA A 309 -24.98 -17.32 17.34
N GLU A 310 -26.23 -16.94 17.31
CA GLU A 310 -27.13 -17.05 16.15
C GLU A 310 -27.66 -15.67 15.79
N MET A 311 -27.79 -15.40 14.51
CA MET A 311 -28.22 -14.09 14.03
C MET A 311 -29.03 -14.16 12.73
N SER A 312 -29.71 -13.07 12.42
CA SER A 312 -30.22 -12.79 11.08
C SER A 312 -29.73 -11.44 10.60
N THR A 313 -29.00 -11.45 9.50
CA THR A 313 -28.54 -10.21 8.85
C THR A 313 -29.61 -9.56 7.97
N ALA A 314 -30.76 -10.19 7.79
CA ALA A 314 -31.89 -9.62 7.06
C ALA A 314 -32.53 -8.46 7.86
N ASN A 315 -32.63 -8.62 9.19
CA ASN A 315 -33.17 -7.63 10.11
C ASN A 315 -32.16 -7.14 11.16
N CYS A 316 -30.90 -7.50 11.00
CA CYS A 316 -29.77 -7.19 11.92
C CYS A 316 -29.93 -7.74 13.35
N GLN A 317 -30.81 -8.71 13.59
CA GLN A 317 -31.02 -9.34 14.88
C GLN A 317 -29.79 -10.16 15.29
N GLY A 318 -29.33 -10.04 16.54
CA GLY A 318 -28.16 -10.76 17.09
C GLY A 318 -26.79 -10.27 16.59
N THR A 319 -26.73 -9.41 15.56
CA THR A 319 -25.46 -8.94 15.00
C THR A 319 -24.64 -8.12 15.99
N LYS A 320 -25.32 -7.33 16.85
CA LYS A 320 -24.68 -6.56 17.91
C LYS A 320 -24.08 -7.47 18.98
N ASP A 321 -24.79 -8.49 19.40
CA ASP A 321 -24.32 -9.45 20.41
C ASP A 321 -23.06 -10.18 19.95
N VAL A 322 -22.98 -10.52 18.65
CA VAL A 322 -21.78 -11.09 18.01
C VAL A 322 -20.58 -10.12 18.13
N VAL A 323 -20.82 -8.84 17.81
CA VAL A 323 -19.77 -7.82 17.91
C VAL A 323 -19.32 -7.65 19.36
N ASP A 324 -20.27 -7.49 20.29
CA ASP A 324 -19.99 -7.29 21.72
C ASP A 324 -19.21 -8.49 22.30
N TYR A 325 -19.55 -9.72 21.92
CA TYR A 325 -18.76 -10.90 22.28
C TYR A 325 -17.31 -10.82 21.81
N ILE A 326 -17.08 -10.52 20.52
CA ILE A 326 -15.74 -10.44 19.95
C ILE A 326 -14.93 -9.34 20.63
N LEU A 327 -15.53 -8.18 20.85
CA LEU A 327 -14.88 -7.03 21.46
C LEU A 327 -14.52 -7.31 22.92
N ASN A 328 -15.42 -7.84 23.70
CA ASN A 328 -15.16 -8.16 25.12
C ASN A 328 -14.10 -9.24 25.28
N LYS A 329 -14.11 -10.25 24.39
CA LYS A 329 -13.20 -11.39 24.50
C LYS A 329 -11.80 -11.12 23.94
N TYR A 330 -11.67 -10.33 22.87
CA TYR A 330 -10.41 -10.19 22.14
C TYR A 330 -9.88 -8.76 22.10
N TYR A 331 -10.74 -7.76 21.93
CA TYR A 331 -10.31 -6.37 21.84
C TYR A 331 -9.96 -5.77 23.20
N VAL A 332 -10.86 -5.86 24.17
CA VAL A 332 -10.68 -5.25 25.50
C VAL A 332 -9.39 -5.74 26.21
N PRO A 333 -9.07 -7.04 26.23
CA PRO A 333 -7.81 -7.52 26.79
C PRO A 333 -6.58 -6.93 26.10
N GLN A 334 -6.56 -6.89 24.77
CA GLN A 334 -5.46 -6.30 24.00
C GLN A 334 -5.29 -4.79 24.27
N ALA A 335 -6.39 -4.06 24.35
CA ALA A 335 -6.38 -2.64 24.66
C ALA A 335 -5.82 -2.36 26.08
N LEU A 336 -6.21 -3.16 27.06
CA LEU A 336 -5.71 -3.07 28.43
C LEU A 336 -4.20 -3.39 28.52
N GLU A 337 -3.73 -4.40 27.79
CA GLU A 337 -2.30 -4.72 27.72
C GLU A 337 -1.48 -3.57 27.10
N LYS A 338 -1.96 -2.99 26.02
CA LYS A 338 -1.32 -1.81 25.39
C LYS A 338 -1.24 -0.63 26.35
N LEU A 339 -2.31 -0.33 27.08
CA LEU A 339 -2.34 0.75 28.09
C LEU A 339 -1.35 0.49 29.23
N ARG A 340 -1.29 -0.74 29.76
CA ARG A 340 -0.31 -1.12 30.81
C ARG A 340 1.13 -1.02 30.33
N ALA A 341 1.42 -1.42 29.08
CA ALA A 341 2.74 -1.31 28.48
C ALA A 341 3.18 0.16 28.29
N THR A 342 2.24 1.05 27.95
CA THR A 342 2.50 2.50 27.80
C THR A 342 2.70 3.19 29.17
N ALA A 343 1.96 2.79 30.20
CA ALA A 343 2.08 3.34 31.55
C ALA A 343 3.37 2.92 32.29
N ARG A 344 4.07 1.90 31.80
CA ARG A 344 5.36 1.40 32.34
C ARG A 344 6.59 2.03 31.69
N ARG A 345 6.42 2.84 30.64
CA ARG A 345 7.46 3.62 29.95
C ARG A 345 7.44 5.09 30.41
#